data_48255bebce1bbb01aa4e3b6437a42adc
#
_entry.id   48255bebce1bbb01aa4e3b6437a42adc
#
_cell.length_a   1.000
_cell.length_b   1.000
_cell.length_c   1.000
_cell.angle_alpha   90.00
_cell.angle_beta   90.00
_cell.angle_gamma   90.00
#
_symmetry.space_group_name_H-M   'P 1'
#
loop_
_entity.id
_entity.type
_entity.pdbx_description
1 polymer ?
#
loop_
_entity_poly.entity_id
_entity_poly.type
_entity_poly.pdbx_seq_one_letter_code
_entity_poly.pdbx_strand_id
1 'polypeptide(L)'
;MPVTSAQELAEIATRERLNREQAACAAKQVADNAAAKAAFDQATADRAATIARQQADHQASVAAFEAEKLRREREYAAQMAKWRADVEACKAGDKSRCAPQ
;
A
#
# COMPACT_ATOMS: atom_id res chain seq x y z
N MET A 1 -10.77 -22.75 -70.37
CA MET A 1 -10.80 -22.29 -69.00
C MET A 1 -12.06 -21.48 -68.78
N PRO A 2 -12.86 -21.73 -67.76
CA PRO A 2 -13.98 -20.88 -67.46
C PRO A 2 -13.49 -19.50 -67.09
N VAL A 3 -14.07 -18.47 -67.70
CA VAL A 3 -13.76 -17.05 -67.39
C VAL A 3 -14.54 -16.71 -66.13
N THR A 4 -13.83 -16.16 -65.14
CA THR A 4 -14.48 -15.69 -63.91
C THR A 4 -15.46 -14.58 -64.22
N SER A 5 -16.72 -14.74 -63.86
CA SER A 5 -17.77 -13.75 -64.08
C SER A 5 -17.56 -12.48 -63.23
N ALA A 6 -18.15 -11.36 -63.68
CA ALA A 6 -18.12 -10.12 -62.90
C ALA A 6 -18.71 -10.30 -61.52
N GLN A 7 -19.76 -11.15 -61.37
CA GLN A 7 -20.36 -11.47 -60.09
C GLN A 7 -19.41 -12.22 -59.17
N GLU A 8 -18.68 -13.21 -59.69
CA GLU A 8 -17.68 -13.96 -58.91
C GLU A 8 -16.54 -13.05 -58.45
N LEU A 9 -16.06 -12.14 -59.28
CA LEU A 9 -15.06 -11.17 -58.90
C LEU A 9 -15.55 -10.24 -57.81
N ALA A 10 -16.81 -9.80 -57.89
CA ALA A 10 -17.43 -8.98 -56.85
C ALA A 10 -17.51 -9.71 -55.51
N GLU A 11 -17.86 -11.00 -55.56
CA GLU A 11 -17.95 -11.84 -54.36
C GLU A 11 -16.57 -12.07 -53.71
N ILE A 12 -15.54 -12.27 -54.52
CA ILE A 12 -14.15 -12.37 -54.05
C ILE A 12 -13.71 -11.09 -53.39
N ALA A 13 -13.98 -9.94 -54.01
CA ALA A 13 -13.61 -8.63 -53.46
C ALA A 13 -14.32 -8.37 -52.12
N THR A 14 -15.62 -8.74 -52.02
CA THR A 14 -16.37 -8.62 -50.80
C THR A 14 -15.82 -9.47 -49.68
N ARG A 15 -15.47 -10.71 -50.00
CA ARG A 15 -14.85 -11.65 -49.06
C ARG A 15 -13.52 -11.16 -48.54
N GLU A 16 -12.69 -10.67 -49.42
CA GLU A 16 -11.37 -10.08 -49.03
C GLU A 16 -11.53 -8.88 -48.14
N ARG A 17 -12.49 -8.00 -48.44
CA ARG A 17 -12.79 -6.83 -47.62
C ARG A 17 -13.25 -7.24 -46.21
N LEU A 18 -14.19 -8.20 -46.12
CA LEU A 18 -14.70 -8.68 -44.84
C LEU A 18 -13.60 -9.36 -44.03
N ASN A 19 -12.73 -10.12 -44.69
CA ASN A 19 -11.58 -10.75 -44.03
C ASN A 19 -10.62 -9.72 -43.46
N ARG A 20 -10.35 -8.63 -44.19
CA ARG A 20 -9.51 -7.55 -43.70
C ARG A 20 -10.15 -6.83 -42.50
N GLU A 21 -11.45 -6.56 -42.59
CA GLU A 21 -12.19 -5.91 -41.50
C GLU A 21 -12.19 -6.78 -40.25
N GLN A 22 -12.41 -8.09 -40.39
CA GLN A 22 -12.37 -9.02 -39.25
C GLN A 22 -10.96 -9.13 -38.65
N ALA A 23 -9.94 -9.16 -39.48
CA ALA A 23 -8.56 -9.20 -39.03
C ALA A 23 -8.20 -7.92 -38.24
N ALA A 24 -8.62 -6.76 -38.75
CA ALA A 24 -8.42 -5.49 -38.06
C ALA A 24 -9.16 -5.43 -36.73
N CYS A 25 -10.39 -5.92 -36.68
CA CYS A 25 -11.19 -6.00 -35.47
C CYS A 25 -10.54 -6.93 -34.43
N ALA A 26 -10.07 -8.09 -34.85
CA ALA A 26 -9.37 -9.04 -33.98
C ALA A 26 -8.08 -8.46 -33.43
N ALA A 27 -7.30 -7.77 -34.29
CA ALA A 27 -6.06 -7.11 -33.87
C ALA A 27 -6.34 -6.04 -32.81
N LYS A 28 -7.39 -5.23 -33.00
CA LYS A 28 -7.81 -4.22 -32.05
C LYS A 28 -8.22 -4.84 -30.72
N GLN A 29 -8.99 -5.93 -30.75
CA GLN A 29 -9.40 -6.64 -29.57
C GLN A 29 -8.22 -7.19 -28.76
N VAL A 30 -7.23 -7.78 -29.46
CA VAL A 30 -6.00 -8.26 -28.81
C VAL A 30 -5.26 -7.12 -28.14
N ALA A 31 -5.12 -5.97 -28.84
CA ALA A 31 -4.46 -4.79 -28.29
C ALA A 31 -5.20 -4.22 -27.08
N ASP A 32 -6.54 -4.13 -27.17
CA ASP A 32 -7.39 -3.63 -26.09
C ASP A 32 -7.30 -4.57 -24.86
N ASN A 33 -7.29 -5.87 -25.07
CA ASN A 33 -7.15 -6.85 -24.00
C ASN A 33 -5.78 -6.76 -23.32
N ALA A 34 -4.73 -6.57 -24.10
CA ALA A 34 -3.37 -6.40 -23.56
C ALA A 34 -3.28 -5.12 -22.72
N ALA A 35 -3.87 -4.02 -23.20
CA ALA A 35 -3.91 -2.76 -22.47
C ALA A 35 -4.71 -2.89 -21.16
N ALA A 36 -5.86 -3.58 -21.21
CA ALA A 36 -6.69 -3.82 -20.03
C ALA A 36 -5.94 -4.67 -19.00
N LYS A 37 -5.22 -5.71 -19.45
CA LYS A 37 -4.40 -6.54 -18.57
C LYS A 37 -3.30 -5.73 -17.91
N ALA A 38 -2.60 -4.90 -18.68
CA ALA A 38 -1.53 -4.07 -18.16
C ALA A 38 -2.06 -3.08 -17.11
N ALA A 39 -3.22 -2.47 -17.35
CA ALA A 39 -3.87 -1.57 -16.40
C ALA A 39 -4.27 -2.30 -15.13
N PHE A 40 -4.81 -3.50 -15.23
CA PHE A 40 -5.17 -4.33 -14.09
C PHE A 40 -3.94 -4.73 -13.27
N ASP A 41 -2.87 -5.17 -13.93
CA ASP A 41 -1.63 -5.55 -13.27
C ASP A 41 -1.02 -4.36 -12.53
N GLN A 42 -1.05 -3.18 -13.14
CA GLN A 42 -0.56 -1.94 -12.51
C GLN A 42 -1.40 -1.57 -11.29
N ALA A 43 -2.72 -1.61 -11.40
CA ALA A 43 -3.62 -1.33 -10.29
C ALA A 43 -3.42 -2.30 -9.13
N THR A 44 -3.20 -3.58 -9.44
CA THR A 44 -2.92 -4.62 -8.43
C THR A 44 -1.59 -4.34 -7.72
N ALA A 45 -0.54 -3.97 -8.47
CA ALA A 45 0.76 -3.63 -7.91
C ALA A 45 0.66 -2.36 -7.03
N ASP A 46 -0.06 -1.34 -7.48
CA ASP A 46 -0.27 -0.11 -6.73
C ASP A 46 -1.01 -0.37 -5.41
N ARG A 47 -2.02 -1.23 -5.46
CA ARG A 47 -2.77 -1.62 -4.25
C ARG A 47 -1.86 -2.36 -3.27
N ALA A 48 -1.07 -3.31 -3.75
CA ALA A 48 -0.14 -4.06 -2.91
C ALA A 48 0.88 -3.12 -2.25
N ALA A 49 1.42 -2.16 -3.00
CA ALA A 49 2.34 -1.16 -2.48
C ALA A 49 1.69 -0.27 -1.41
N THR A 50 0.44 0.14 -1.63
CA THR A 50 -0.33 0.94 -0.67
C THR A 50 -0.56 0.17 0.63
N ILE A 51 -0.97 -1.09 0.54
CA ILE A 51 -1.19 -1.96 1.70
C ILE A 51 0.12 -2.14 2.48
N ALA A 52 1.23 -2.42 1.78
CA ALA A 52 2.54 -2.58 2.41
C ALA A 52 2.96 -1.32 3.17
N ARG A 53 2.75 -0.14 2.57
CA ARG A 53 3.05 1.15 3.20
C ARG A 53 2.18 1.39 4.43
N GLN A 54 0.88 1.10 4.34
CA GLN A 54 -0.04 1.24 5.47
C GLN A 54 0.35 0.32 6.63
N GLN A 55 0.73 -0.92 6.33
CA GLN A 55 1.22 -1.86 7.34
C GLN A 55 2.51 -1.38 8.00
N ALA A 56 3.45 -0.87 7.20
CA ALA A 56 4.70 -0.33 7.72
C ALA A 56 4.46 0.89 8.62
N ASP A 57 3.58 1.80 8.21
CA ASP A 57 3.21 2.98 8.98
C ASP A 57 2.52 2.59 10.29
N HIS A 58 1.63 1.59 10.24
CA HIS A 58 0.97 1.08 11.44
C HIS A 58 1.99 0.46 12.41
N GLN A 59 2.89 -0.38 11.92
CA GLN A 59 3.93 -0.99 12.76
C GLN A 59 4.83 0.07 13.38
N ALA A 60 5.20 1.10 12.62
CA ALA A 60 5.99 2.21 13.13
C ALA A 60 5.25 2.98 14.23
N SER A 61 3.94 3.22 14.06
CA SER A 61 3.10 3.88 15.05
C SER A 61 3.00 3.07 16.34
N VAL A 62 2.81 1.74 16.21
CA VAL A 62 2.76 0.84 17.37
C VAL A 62 4.09 0.85 18.11
N ALA A 63 5.21 0.75 17.38
CA ALA A 63 6.54 0.78 17.98
C ALA A 63 6.81 2.11 18.70
N ALA A 64 6.41 3.23 18.12
CA ALA A 64 6.55 4.55 18.74
C ALA A 64 5.70 4.66 20.02
N PHE A 65 4.48 4.15 19.99
CA PHE A 65 3.60 4.13 21.16
C PHE A 65 4.21 3.29 22.30
N GLU A 66 4.71 2.10 21.99
CA GLU A 66 5.35 1.23 22.98
C GLU A 66 6.62 1.86 23.57
N ALA A 67 7.42 2.52 22.74
CA ALA A 67 8.63 3.21 23.20
C ALA A 67 8.28 4.38 24.14
N GLU A 68 7.25 5.15 23.80
CA GLU A 68 6.78 6.26 24.63
C GLU A 68 6.20 5.76 25.97
N LYS A 69 5.46 4.67 25.93
CA LYS A 69 4.93 4.04 27.13
C LYS A 69 6.05 3.61 28.07
N LEU A 70 7.09 2.94 27.54
CA LEU A 70 8.25 2.52 28.34
C LEU A 70 8.99 3.74 28.92
N ARG A 71 9.13 4.79 28.13
CA ARG A 71 9.78 6.03 28.60
C ARG A 71 9.02 6.62 29.79
N ARG A 72 7.70 6.71 29.70
CA ARG A 72 6.84 7.23 30.78
C ARG A 72 6.91 6.34 32.02
N GLU A 73 6.89 5.04 31.84
CA GLU A 73 7.01 4.10 32.96
C GLU A 73 8.34 4.23 33.69
N ARG A 74 9.45 4.40 32.94
CA ARG A 74 10.77 4.63 33.52
C ARG A 74 10.87 5.95 34.26
N GLU A 75 10.31 7.03 33.68
CA GLU A 75 10.27 8.34 34.33
C GLU A 75 9.48 8.28 35.62
N TYR A 76 8.32 7.64 35.59
CA TYR A 76 7.48 7.48 36.76
C TYR A 76 8.23 6.68 37.84
N ALA A 77 8.85 5.59 37.48
CA ALA A 77 9.63 4.77 38.41
C ALA A 77 10.79 5.56 39.02
N ALA A 78 11.48 6.36 38.22
CA ALA A 78 12.57 7.23 38.71
C ALA A 78 12.05 8.30 39.66
N GLN A 79 10.93 8.96 39.36
CA GLN A 79 10.30 9.94 40.23
C GLN A 79 9.85 9.32 41.55
N MET A 80 9.27 8.13 41.51
CA MET A 80 8.85 7.42 42.71
C MET A 80 10.03 6.97 43.57
N ALA A 81 11.12 6.53 42.93
CA ALA A 81 12.35 6.15 43.64
C ALA A 81 12.96 7.37 44.34
N LYS A 82 13.00 8.52 43.67
CA LYS A 82 13.47 9.77 44.26
C LYS A 82 12.59 10.21 45.44
N TRP A 83 11.29 10.14 45.26
CA TRP A 83 10.33 10.50 46.33
C TRP A 83 10.52 9.61 47.55
N ARG A 84 10.66 8.29 47.38
CA ARG A 84 10.91 7.35 48.47
C ARG A 84 12.22 7.67 49.20
N ALA A 85 13.27 7.95 48.42
CA ALA A 85 14.55 8.32 48.98
C ALA A 85 14.47 9.63 49.81
N ASP A 86 13.74 10.62 49.29
CA ASP A 86 13.52 11.90 50.00
C ASP A 86 12.72 11.69 51.28
N VAL A 87 11.68 10.86 51.25
CA VAL A 87 10.89 10.54 52.42
C VAL A 87 11.75 9.86 53.48
N GLU A 88 12.55 8.86 53.11
CA GLU A 88 13.43 8.17 54.06
C GLU A 88 14.51 9.07 54.62
N ALA A 89 15.10 9.94 53.78
CA ALA A 89 16.07 10.89 54.24
C ALA A 89 15.46 11.94 55.22
N CYS A 90 14.25 12.42 54.93
CA CYS A 90 13.51 13.29 55.79
C CYS A 90 13.22 12.64 57.16
N LYS A 91 12.78 11.40 57.18
CA LYS A 91 12.54 10.63 58.42
C LYS A 91 13.82 10.43 59.23
N ALA A 92 14.94 10.27 58.55
CA ALA A 92 16.26 10.11 59.19
C ALA A 92 16.86 11.39 59.74
N GLY A 93 16.23 12.55 59.52
CA GLY A 93 16.63 13.82 60.07
C GLY A 93 17.13 14.85 59.07
N ASP A 94 17.22 14.53 57.77
CA ASP A 94 17.59 15.49 56.73
C ASP A 94 16.40 16.33 56.33
N LYS A 95 16.26 17.45 57.01
CA LYS A 95 15.11 18.36 56.82
C LYS A 95 15.09 19.02 55.46
N SER A 96 16.24 19.13 54.78
CA SER A 96 16.31 19.72 53.44
C SER A 96 15.60 18.89 52.40
N ARG A 97 15.34 17.61 52.70
CA ARG A 97 14.67 16.66 51.81
C ARG A 97 13.22 16.42 52.20
N CYS A 98 12.73 17.05 53.22
CA CYS A 98 11.32 17.01 53.59
C CYS A 98 10.51 17.84 52.59
N ALA A 99 9.27 17.40 52.30
CA ALA A 99 8.36 18.15 51.45
C ALA A 99 8.14 19.58 52.03
N PRO A 100 8.08 20.62 51.18
CA PRO A 100 7.72 21.94 51.66
C PRO A 100 6.30 21.94 52.20
N GLN A 101 6.13 22.59 53.34
CA GLN A 101 4.84 22.75 53.98
C GLN A 101 4.08 23.97 53.45
#